data_b0d32c465a892758c8203be99f213612
#
_entry.id   b0d32c465a892758c8203be99f213612
#
_cell.length_a   1.000
_cell.length_b   1.000
_cell.length_c   1.000
_cell.angle_alpha   90.00
_cell.angle_beta   90.00
_cell.angle_gamma   90.00
#
_symmetry.space_group_name_H-M   'P 1'
#
loop_
_entity.id
_entity.type
_entity.pdbx_description
1 polymer ?
#
loop_
_entity_poly.entity_id
_entity_poly.type
_entity_poly.pdbx_seq_one_letter_code
_entity_poly.pdbx_strand_id
1 'polypeptide(L)'
;MEIKVNFLDKLRLEAKFDDFTVVADQPIRYKGDGSAPGPFDYFLASSALCAAYFVKLYCDTRHIPTDNIRLSQNNIVDPENRYQQIFKIQVELPADISAKDRQGILRSIER
;
A
#
# COMPACT_ATOMS: atom_id res chain seq x y z
N MET A 1 1.02 12.99 -16.64
CA MET A 1 2.22 12.87 -15.76
C MET A 1 3.27 12.05 -16.48
N GLU A 2 4.48 12.56 -16.55
CA GLU A 2 5.60 11.82 -17.11
C GLU A 2 6.46 11.24 -16.00
N ILE A 3 6.83 9.98 -16.13
CA ILE A 3 7.72 9.31 -15.18
C ILE A 3 9.03 9.03 -15.92
N LYS A 4 10.13 9.61 -15.42
CA LYS A 4 11.46 9.37 -15.98
C LYS A 4 12.21 8.39 -15.07
N VAL A 5 12.87 7.41 -15.69
CA VAL A 5 13.62 6.41 -14.94
C VAL A 5 15.09 6.56 -15.28
N ASN A 6 15.93 6.62 -14.26
CA ASN A 6 17.37 6.66 -14.39
C ASN A 6 17.98 5.41 -13.78
N PHE A 7 19.02 4.90 -14.41
CA PHE A 7 19.81 3.78 -13.92
C PHE A 7 20.88 4.32 -13.00
N LEU A 8 20.91 3.83 -11.77
CA LEU A 8 21.93 4.17 -10.79
C LEU A 8 23.01 3.07 -10.80
N ASP A 9 23.75 2.92 -9.71
CA ASP A 9 24.73 1.85 -9.61
C ASP A 9 24.08 0.49 -9.39
N LYS A 10 24.73 -0.56 -9.85
CA LYS A 10 24.29 -1.96 -9.68
C LYS A 10 22.85 -2.14 -10.18
N LEU A 11 21.94 -2.63 -9.33
CA LEU A 11 20.54 -2.83 -9.70
C LEU A 11 19.63 -1.72 -9.19
N ARG A 12 20.19 -0.64 -8.67
CA ARG A 12 19.40 0.49 -8.20
C ARG A 12 18.90 1.34 -9.34
N LEU A 13 17.65 1.72 -9.23
CA LEU A 13 16.97 2.57 -10.20
C LEU A 13 16.31 3.72 -9.45
N GLU A 14 16.06 4.82 -10.17
CA GLU A 14 15.21 5.88 -9.61
C GLU A 14 14.16 6.28 -10.62
N ALA A 15 12.97 6.59 -10.10
CA ALA A 15 11.87 7.14 -10.88
C ALA A 15 11.61 8.56 -10.42
N LYS A 16 11.52 9.48 -11.36
CA LYS A 16 11.22 10.89 -11.07
C LYS A 16 9.93 11.29 -11.75
N PHE A 17 9.04 11.88 -10.98
CA PHE A 17 7.78 12.41 -11.47
C PHE A 17 7.38 13.60 -10.60
N ASP A 18 6.94 14.68 -11.22
CA ASP A 18 6.69 15.94 -10.55
C ASP A 18 7.94 16.35 -9.74
N ASP A 19 7.82 16.65 -8.47
CA ASP A 19 8.95 17.00 -7.60
C ASP A 19 9.42 15.82 -6.73
N PHE A 20 9.01 14.61 -7.08
CA PHE A 20 9.28 13.43 -6.26
C PHE A 20 10.33 12.53 -6.91
N THR A 21 11.08 11.84 -6.06
CA THR A 21 12.03 10.81 -6.48
C THR A 21 11.77 9.55 -5.66
N VAL A 22 11.64 8.43 -6.35
CA VAL A 22 11.46 7.12 -5.73
C VAL A 22 12.63 6.25 -6.15
N VAL A 23 13.34 5.70 -5.18
CA VAL A 23 14.49 4.82 -5.42
C VAL A 23 14.08 3.37 -5.18
N ALA A 24 14.44 2.49 -6.10
CA ALA A 24 14.20 1.06 -5.99
C ALA A 24 15.51 0.29 -6.10
N ASP A 25 15.55 -0.86 -5.45
CA ASP A 25 16.66 -1.80 -5.52
C ASP A 25 16.07 -3.20 -5.62
N GLN A 26 16.90 -4.21 -5.54
CA GLN A 26 16.48 -5.59 -5.42
C GLN A 26 17.01 -6.18 -4.11
N PRO A 27 16.32 -7.20 -3.54
CA PRO A 27 16.85 -7.87 -2.36
C PRO A 27 18.17 -8.59 -2.68
N ILE A 28 18.94 -8.87 -1.64
CA ILE A 28 20.24 -9.53 -1.77
C ILE A 28 20.10 -10.88 -2.47
N ARG A 29 19.01 -11.62 -2.22
CA ARG A 29 18.76 -12.91 -2.86
C ARG A 29 18.59 -12.82 -4.39
N TYR A 30 18.29 -11.63 -4.90
CA TYR A 30 18.19 -11.36 -6.34
C TYR A 30 19.33 -10.47 -6.84
N LYS A 31 20.47 -10.51 -6.16
CA LYS A 31 21.71 -9.81 -6.53
C LYS A 31 21.69 -8.30 -6.35
N GLY A 32 20.68 -7.77 -5.68
CA GLY A 32 20.69 -6.38 -5.24
C GLY A 32 21.39 -6.21 -3.92
N ASP A 33 21.43 -4.99 -3.41
CA ASP A 33 22.00 -4.66 -2.12
C ASP A 33 20.97 -4.53 -1.01
N GLY A 34 19.68 -4.65 -1.33
CA GLY A 34 18.61 -4.47 -0.35
C GLY A 34 18.57 -3.07 0.22
N SER A 35 19.04 -2.07 -0.52
CA SER A 35 19.15 -0.69 -0.01
C SER A 35 17.85 0.10 -0.13
N ALA A 36 16.86 -0.42 -0.86
CA ALA A 36 15.56 0.20 -1.05
C ALA A 36 14.55 -0.90 -1.40
N PRO A 37 13.23 -0.61 -1.32
CA PRO A 37 12.23 -1.58 -1.75
C PRO A 37 12.37 -1.90 -3.24
N GLY A 38 11.96 -3.11 -3.63
CA GLY A 38 11.88 -3.48 -5.03
C GLY A 38 10.69 -2.79 -5.71
N PRO A 39 10.69 -2.73 -7.04
CA PRO A 39 9.57 -2.09 -7.76
C PRO A 39 8.22 -2.72 -7.43
N PHE A 40 8.15 -4.04 -7.31
CA PHE A 40 6.91 -4.73 -6.99
C PHE A 40 6.44 -4.41 -5.57
N ASP A 41 7.37 -4.21 -4.63
CA ASP A 41 7.02 -3.81 -3.26
C ASP A 41 6.29 -2.46 -3.25
N TYR A 42 6.70 -1.52 -4.10
CA TYR A 42 6.00 -0.24 -4.24
C TYR A 42 4.58 -0.42 -4.76
N PHE A 43 4.40 -1.33 -5.71
CA PHE A 43 3.06 -1.65 -6.22
C PHE A 43 2.17 -2.18 -5.09
N LEU A 44 2.67 -3.10 -4.27
CA LEU A 44 1.93 -3.64 -3.13
C LEU A 44 1.63 -2.56 -2.10
N ALA A 45 2.60 -1.72 -1.78
CA ALA A 45 2.42 -0.63 -0.83
C ALA A 45 1.38 0.37 -1.33
N SER A 46 1.36 0.66 -2.64
CA SER A 46 0.39 1.59 -3.22
C SER A 46 -1.04 1.10 -3.04
N SER A 47 -1.27 -0.21 -3.12
CA SER A 47 -2.58 -0.79 -2.88
C SER A 47 -3.06 -0.53 -1.44
N ALA A 48 -2.19 -0.74 -0.46
CA ALA A 48 -2.51 -0.49 0.94
C ALA A 48 -2.75 1.00 1.20
N LEU A 49 -1.94 1.87 0.60
CA LEU A 49 -2.10 3.32 0.74
C LEU A 49 -3.42 3.80 0.13
N CYS A 50 -3.81 3.25 -1.02
CA CYS A 50 -5.10 3.58 -1.63
C CYS A 50 -6.27 3.17 -0.73
N ALA A 51 -6.21 1.98 -0.15
CA ALA A 51 -7.25 1.53 0.78
C ALA A 51 -7.35 2.47 1.98
N ALA A 52 -6.21 2.82 2.57
CA ALA A 52 -6.16 3.73 3.71
C ALA A 52 -6.69 5.12 3.35
N TYR A 53 -6.42 5.60 2.15
CA TYR A 53 -6.92 6.87 1.67
C TYR A 53 -8.45 6.90 1.66
N PHE A 54 -9.09 5.85 1.18
CA PHE A 54 -10.56 5.78 1.16
C PHE A 54 -11.13 5.71 2.57
N VAL A 55 -10.46 5.03 3.50
CA VAL A 55 -10.84 5.03 4.91
C VAL A 55 -10.75 6.47 5.47
N LYS A 56 -9.66 7.17 5.16
CA LYS A 56 -9.46 8.54 5.62
C LYS A 56 -10.55 9.47 5.12
N LEU A 57 -10.91 9.37 3.84
CA LEU A 57 -11.99 10.18 3.26
C LEU A 57 -13.32 9.91 3.97
N TYR A 58 -13.65 8.66 4.18
CA TYR A 58 -14.88 8.29 4.87
C TYR A 58 -14.93 8.89 6.27
N CYS A 59 -13.84 8.71 7.02
CA CYS A 59 -13.76 9.18 8.40
C CYS A 59 -13.80 10.71 8.50
N ASP A 60 -13.07 11.39 7.61
CA ASP A 60 -13.04 12.85 7.62
C ASP A 60 -14.41 13.47 7.34
N THR A 61 -15.17 12.88 6.42
CA THR A 61 -16.52 13.36 6.10
C THR A 61 -17.47 13.24 7.30
N ARG A 62 -17.23 12.30 8.18
CA ARG A 62 -18.07 12.01 9.33
C ARG A 62 -17.45 12.41 10.66
N HIS A 63 -16.35 13.17 10.60
CA HIS A 63 -15.64 13.66 11.79
C HIS A 63 -15.22 12.51 12.73
N ILE A 64 -14.80 11.38 12.15
CA ILE A 64 -14.26 10.26 12.91
C ILE A 64 -12.74 10.40 12.97
N PRO A 65 -12.13 10.50 14.18
CA PRO A 65 -10.66 10.55 14.27
C PRO A 65 -10.03 9.24 13.81
N THR A 66 -8.93 9.35 13.06
CA THR A 66 -8.21 8.18 12.57
C THR A 66 -7.00 7.81 13.42
N ASP A 67 -6.76 8.51 14.52
CA ASP A 67 -5.58 8.32 15.36
C ASP A 67 -5.42 6.89 15.87
N ASN A 68 -6.53 6.21 16.13
CA ASN A 68 -6.54 4.85 16.66
C ASN A 68 -7.04 3.83 15.63
N ILE A 69 -7.07 4.21 14.35
CA ILE A 69 -7.40 3.29 13.27
C ILE A 69 -6.09 2.78 12.67
N ARG A 70 -5.99 1.47 12.49
CA ARG A 70 -4.83 0.86 11.87
C ARG A 70 -5.28 -0.03 10.72
N LEU A 71 -4.53 0.02 9.65
CA LEU A 71 -4.80 -0.80 8.47
C LEU A 71 -3.55 -1.60 8.14
N SER A 72 -3.72 -2.88 7.89
CA SER A 72 -2.62 -3.74 7.44
C SER A 72 -3.06 -4.52 6.21
N GLN A 73 -2.09 -4.84 5.36
CA GLN A 73 -2.30 -5.64 4.16
C GLN A 73 -1.32 -6.79 4.16
N ASN A 74 -1.84 -8.00 4.00
CA ASN A 74 -1.04 -9.20 3.84
C ASN A 74 -1.21 -9.72 2.42
N ASN A 75 -0.11 -10.00 1.76
CA ASN A 75 -0.11 -10.52 0.40
C ASN A 75 0.18 -12.01 0.47
N ILE A 76 -0.78 -12.81 0.02
CA ILE A 76 -0.70 -14.27 0.09
C ILE A 76 -0.76 -14.81 -1.33
N VAL A 77 0.18 -15.72 -1.65
CA VAL A 77 0.11 -16.42 -2.93
C VAL A 77 -0.99 -17.48 -2.83
N ASP A 78 -1.89 -17.51 -3.84
CA ASP A 78 -2.93 -18.51 -3.90
C ASP A 78 -2.31 -19.89 -4.05
N PRO A 79 -2.54 -20.83 -3.11
CA PRO A 79 -1.95 -22.17 -3.21
C PRO A 79 -2.45 -22.96 -4.41
N GLU A 80 -3.63 -22.65 -4.94
CA GLU A 80 -4.19 -23.31 -6.12
C GLU A 80 -3.75 -22.67 -7.43
N ASN A 81 -3.35 -21.41 -7.40
CA ASN A 81 -2.93 -20.68 -8.59
C ASN A 81 -1.78 -19.74 -8.23
N ARG A 82 -0.54 -20.15 -8.55
CA ARG A 82 0.67 -19.40 -8.20
C ARG A 82 0.76 -18.02 -8.86
N TYR A 83 0.01 -17.80 -9.91
CA TYR A 83 0.01 -16.50 -10.62
C TYR A 83 -0.96 -15.51 -10.01
N GLN A 84 -1.78 -15.93 -9.05
CA GLN A 84 -2.78 -15.10 -8.41
C GLN A 84 -2.34 -14.78 -6.99
N GLN A 85 -2.34 -13.50 -6.63
CA GLN A 85 -2.05 -13.06 -5.27
C GLN A 85 -3.34 -12.61 -4.61
N ILE A 86 -3.49 -13.00 -3.34
CA ILE A 86 -4.61 -12.59 -2.51
C ILE A 86 -4.15 -11.46 -1.60
N PHE A 87 -4.81 -10.31 -1.67
CA PHE A 87 -4.55 -9.18 -0.79
C PHE A 87 -5.55 -9.23 0.36
N LYS A 88 -5.05 -9.46 1.56
CA LYS A 88 -5.87 -9.50 2.75
C LYS A 88 -5.69 -8.20 3.52
N ILE A 89 -6.75 -7.38 3.55
CA ILE A 89 -6.71 -6.09 4.22
C ILE A 89 -7.49 -6.20 5.53
N GLN A 90 -6.85 -5.81 6.62
CA GLN A 90 -7.46 -5.79 7.94
C GLN A 90 -7.46 -4.36 8.46
N VAL A 91 -8.59 -3.95 9.04
CA VAL A 91 -8.74 -2.64 9.64
C VAL A 91 -9.07 -2.82 11.11
N GLU A 92 -8.22 -2.29 11.98
CA GLU A 92 -8.46 -2.26 13.41
C GLU A 92 -9.16 -0.95 13.77
N LEU A 93 -10.32 -1.04 14.39
CA LEU A 93 -11.14 0.11 14.73
C LEU A 93 -11.32 0.20 16.25
N PRO A 94 -11.39 1.42 16.81
CA PRO A 94 -11.74 1.60 18.22
C PRO A 94 -13.14 1.04 18.53
N ALA A 95 -13.35 0.63 19.77
CA ALA A 95 -14.60 -0.01 20.18
C ALA A 95 -15.80 0.93 20.13
N ASP A 96 -15.56 2.26 20.19
CA ASP A 96 -16.62 3.27 20.23
C ASP A 96 -17.17 3.64 18.85
N ILE A 97 -16.66 3.04 17.78
CA ILE A 97 -17.18 3.29 16.43
C ILE A 97 -18.48 2.51 16.25
N SER A 98 -19.52 3.18 15.72
CA SER A 98 -20.82 2.59 15.51
C SER A 98 -20.77 1.46 14.47
N ALA A 99 -21.74 0.54 14.54
CA ALA A 99 -21.83 -0.55 13.56
C ALA A 99 -22.03 -0.02 12.13
N LYS A 100 -22.77 1.09 11.99
CA LYS A 100 -22.98 1.74 10.69
C LYS A 100 -21.68 2.26 10.12
N ASP A 101 -20.85 2.91 10.93
CA ASP A 101 -19.58 3.45 10.50
C ASP A 101 -18.56 2.35 10.24
N ARG A 102 -18.58 1.26 11.00
CA ARG A 102 -17.74 0.09 10.71
C ARG A 102 -17.99 -0.44 9.30
N GLN A 103 -19.28 -0.62 8.97
CA GLN A 103 -19.63 -1.08 7.63
C GLN A 103 -19.27 -0.08 6.55
N GLY A 104 -19.46 1.21 6.83
CA GLY A 104 -19.11 2.27 5.88
C GLY A 104 -17.62 2.31 5.60
N ILE A 105 -16.79 2.15 6.62
CA ILE A 105 -15.33 2.09 6.47
C ILE A 105 -14.93 0.91 5.59
N LEU A 106 -15.48 -0.28 5.86
CA LEU A 106 -15.16 -1.46 5.06
C LEU A 106 -15.60 -1.33 3.61
N ARG A 107 -16.78 -0.74 3.37
CA ARG A 107 -17.25 -0.51 2.00
C ARG A 107 -16.40 0.50 1.25
N SER A 108 -15.82 1.47 1.94
CA SER A 108 -14.99 2.50 1.29
C SER A 108 -13.76 1.90 0.63
N ILE A 109 -13.24 0.81 1.17
CA ILE A 109 -12.06 0.11 0.65
C ILE A 109 -12.38 -0.65 -0.64
N GLU A 110 -13.61 -1.11 -0.80
CA GLU A 110 -14.03 -1.94 -1.93
C GLU A 110 -14.29 -1.17 -3.23
N ARG A 111 -14.17 0.13 -3.19
CA ARG A 111 -14.45 0.97 -4.37
C ARG A 111 -13.28 1.06 -5.34
#